data_88097b32ea59eb7cea49f82bd7a13796
#
_entry.id   88097b32ea59eb7cea49f82bd7a13796
#
_cell.length_a   1.000
_cell.length_b   1.000
_cell.length_c   1.000
_cell.angle_alpha   90.00
_cell.angle_beta   90.00
_cell.angle_gamma   90.00
#
_symmetry.space_group_name_H-M   'P 1'
#
loop_
_entity.id
_entity.type
_entity.pdbx_description
1 polymer ?
#
loop_
_entity_poly.entity_id
_entity_poly.type
_entity_poly.pdbx_seq_one_letter_code
_entity_poly.pdbx_strand_id
1 'polypeptide(L)'
;MPTRYTSSADTHAMVARIAPSILELLGDGMLRSRKAIVAALAGQHEKDEVVRTLMRLAVIGEVIDIDRKYGLPAATEHDQD
;
A
#
# COMPACT_ATOMS: atom_id res chain seq x y z
N MET A 1 -26.50 -11.45 -10.04
CA MET A 1 -25.92 -11.45 -9.87
C MET A 1 -24.67 -11.52 -9.47
N PRO A 2 -24.05 -11.96 -9.69
CA PRO A 2 -22.77 -12.13 -9.28
C PRO A 2 -21.90 -11.03 -9.39
N THR A 3 -22.37 -9.92 -9.36
CA THR A 3 -21.53 -8.86 -9.50
C THR A 3 -20.52 -8.74 -8.46
N ARG A 4 -20.77 -9.24 -7.33
CA ARG A 4 -19.83 -9.04 -6.33
C ARG A 4 -18.64 -9.83 -6.52
N TYR A 5 -18.64 -10.76 -7.40
CA TYR A 5 -17.47 -11.49 -7.56
C TYR A 5 -16.46 -10.74 -8.24
N THR A 6 -16.83 -9.76 -9.01
CA THR A 6 -15.86 -9.04 -9.69
C THR A 6 -15.08 -8.23 -8.74
N SER A 7 -15.51 -8.11 -7.54
CA SER A 7 -14.77 -7.37 -6.58
C SER A 7 -13.41 -7.87 -6.40
N SER A 8 -13.19 -9.16 -6.50
CA SER A 8 -11.88 -9.68 -6.32
C SER A 8 -10.99 -9.25 -7.43
N ALA A 9 -11.45 -9.32 -8.65
CA ALA A 9 -10.66 -8.92 -9.77
C ALA A 9 -10.43 -7.42 -9.73
N ASP A 10 -11.43 -6.65 -9.32
CA ASP A 10 -11.28 -5.23 -9.25
C ASP A 10 -10.27 -4.85 -8.20
N THR A 11 -10.26 -5.54 -7.07
CA THR A 11 -9.32 -5.28 -6.02
C THR A 11 -7.91 -5.59 -6.49
N HIS A 12 -7.75 -6.69 -7.19
CA HIS A 12 -6.47 -7.08 -7.69
C HIS A 12 -5.93 -6.05 -8.66
N ALA A 13 -6.78 -5.56 -9.55
CA ALA A 13 -6.37 -4.57 -10.52
C ALA A 13 -6.04 -3.26 -9.84
N MET A 14 -6.81 -2.89 -8.82
CA MET A 14 -6.57 -1.68 -8.10
C MET A 14 -5.21 -1.75 -7.40
N VAL A 15 -4.94 -2.85 -6.74
CA VAL A 15 -3.69 -3.03 -6.04
C VAL A 15 -2.54 -3.00 -7.04
N ALA A 16 -2.68 -3.69 -8.17
CA ALA A 16 -1.63 -3.72 -9.16
C ALA A 16 -1.34 -2.34 -9.72
N ARG A 17 -2.37 -1.50 -9.80
CA ARG A 17 -2.19 -0.18 -10.35
C ARG A 17 -1.58 0.80 -9.35
N ILE A 18 -1.97 0.70 -8.10
CA ILE A 18 -1.59 1.67 -7.09
C ILE A 18 -0.37 1.25 -6.28
N ALA A 19 -0.18 -0.03 -6.08
CA ALA A 19 0.93 -0.52 -5.26
C ALA A 19 2.29 0.05 -5.69
N PRO A 20 2.61 0.11 -6.98
CA PRO A 20 3.91 0.63 -7.35
C PRO A 20 4.13 2.06 -6.87
N SER A 21 3.07 2.87 -6.88
CA SER A 21 3.19 4.24 -6.43
C SER A 21 3.46 4.31 -4.94
N ILE A 22 2.79 3.46 -4.18
CA ILE A 22 2.99 3.43 -2.74
C ILE A 22 4.40 2.93 -2.43
N LEU A 23 4.82 1.87 -3.09
CA LEU A 23 6.12 1.29 -2.80
C LEU A 23 7.24 2.26 -3.20
N GLU A 24 7.03 2.98 -4.27
CA GLU A 24 8.01 3.94 -4.68
C GLU A 24 8.09 5.09 -3.68
N LEU A 25 6.97 5.55 -3.18
CA LEU A 25 6.94 6.60 -2.20
C LEU A 25 7.67 6.18 -0.94
N LEU A 26 7.48 4.94 -0.52
CA LEU A 26 8.10 4.46 0.71
C LEU A 26 9.54 3.97 0.49
N GLY A 27 9.98 4.03 -0.74
CA GLY A 27 11.30 3.52 -1.07
C GLY A 27 12.46 4.30 -0.50
N ASP A 28 12.19 5.48 0.06
CA ASP A 28 13.26 6.26 0.66
C ASP A 28 13.56 5.79 2.07
N GLY A 29 12.89 4.77 2.54
CA GLY A 29 13.16 4.22 3.86
C GLY A 29 12.48 4.93 5.02
N MET A 30 11.70 5.95 4.72
CA MET A 30 11.04 6.68 5.79
C MET A 30 9.66 6.16 6.05
N LEU A 31 9.24 6.20 7.30
CA LEU A 31 7.89 5.81 7.65
C LEU A 31 6.96 6.99 7.43
N ARG A 32 5.79 6.70 6.89
CA ARG A 32 4.82 7.75 6.64
C ARG A 32 3.44 7.33 7.12
N SER A 33 2.68 8.27 7.63
CA SER A 33 1.34 7.96 8.09
C SER A 33 0.43 7.71 6.89
N ARG A 34 -0.67 7.06 7.12
CA ARG A 34 -1.62 6.81 6.07
C ARG A 34 -2.07 8.13 5.44
N LYS A 35 -2.30 9.12 6.27
CA LYS A 35 -2.73 10.41 5.80
C LYS A 35 -1.68 11.04 4.87
N ALA A 36 -0.43 10.91 5.24
CA ALA A 36 0.64 11.46 4.43
C ALA A 36 0.74 10.74 3.09
N ILE A 37 0.54 9.43 3.09
CA ILE A 37 0.60 8.66 1.86
C ILE A 37 -0.56 9.05 0.95
N VAL A 38 -1.74 9.17 1.51
CA VAL A 38 -2.90 9.56 0.74
C VAL A 38 -2.68 10.94 0.14
N ALA A 39 -2.15 11.85 0.91
CA ALA A 39 -1.92 13.20 0.43
C ALA A 39 -0.87 13.24 -0.68
N ALA A 40 0.15 12.43 -0.54
CA ALA A 40 1.21 12.42 -1.54
C ALA A 40 0.72 11.87 -2.87
N LEU A 41 -0.26 10.98 -2.85
CA LEU A 41 -0.76 10.35 -4.06
C LEU A 41 -2.08 10.95 -4.53
N ALA A 42 -2.53 12.01 -3.88
CA ALA A 42 -3.86 12.55 -4.15
C ALA A 42 -4.05 13.00 -5.59
N GLY A 43 -2.99 13.39 -6.25
CA GLY A 43 -3.10 13.82 -7.63
C GLY A 43 -3.17 12.68 -8.61
N GLN A 44 -2.90 11.46 -8.17
CA GLN A 44 -2.86 10.32 -9.06
C GLN A 44 -3.91 9.28 -8.75
N HIS A 45 -4.27 9.14 -7.49
CA HIS A 45 -5.18 8.08 -7.09
C HIS A 45 -6.16 8.58 -6.05
N GLU A 46 -7.31 7.97 -5.99
CA GLU A 46 -8.31 8.38 -5.03
C GLU A 46 -7.99 7.90 -3.65
N LYS A 47 -8.40 8.65 -2.66
CA LYS A 47 -8.12 8.34 -1.27
C LYS A 47 -8.53 6.94 -0.90
N ASP A 48 -9.77 6.57 -1.20
CA ASP A 48 -10.26 5.26 -0.82
C ASP A 48 -9.44 4.16 -1.44
N GLU A 49 -9.03 4.35 -2.67
CA GLU A 49 -8.26 3.32 -3.35
C GLU A 49 -6.86 3.23 -2.77
N VAL A 50 -6.28 4.35 -2.41
CA VAL A 50 -4.96 4.34 -1.80
C VAL A 50 -5.03 3.63 -0.46
N VAL A 51 -6.04 3.93 0.34
CA VAL A 51 -6.17 3.31 1.66
C VAL A 51 -6.37 1.82 1.54
N ARG A 52 -7.23 1.38 0.64
CA ARG A 52 -7.47 -0.04 0.48
C ARG A 52 -6.23 -0.76 0.01
N THR A 53 -5.50 -0.16 -0.92
CA THR A 53 -4.29 -0.77 -1.42
C THR A 53 -3.24 -0.86 -0.31
N LEU A 54 -3.11 0.19 0.46
CA LEU A 54 -2.15 0.22 1.54
C LEU A 54 -2.45 -0.87 2.56
N MET A 55 -3.72 -1.03 2.90
CA MET A 55 -4.10 -2.06 3.85
C MET A 55 -3.83 -3.44 3.29
N ARG A 56 -4.06 -3.62 1.99
CA ARG A 56 -3.80 -4.90 1.39
C ARG A 56 -2.31 -5.20 1.39
N LEU A 57 -1.50 -4.20 1.08
CA LEU A 57 -0.06 -4.39 1.09
C LEU A 57 0.44 -4.74 2.49
N ALA A 58 -0.19 -4.19 3.50
CA ALA A 58 0.20 -4.52 4.87
C ALA A 58 -0.18 -5.96 5.20
N VAL A 59 -1.32 -6.40 4.72
CA VAL A 59 -1.76 -7.77 5.00
C VAL A 59 -0.83 -8.78 4.33
N ILE A 60 -0.39 -8.51 3.13
CA ILE A 60 0.46 -9.46 2.45
C ILE A 60 1.94 -9.26 2.75
N GLY A 61 2.27 -8.28 3.57
CA GLY A 61 3.66 -8.10 3.99
C GLY A 61 4.53 -7.26 3.11
N GLU A 62 3.96 -6.58 2.13
CA GLU A 62 4.75 -5.73 1.26
C GLU A 62 5.08 -4.40 1.93
N VAL A 63 4.31 -3.99 2.92
CA VAL A 63 4.64 -2.84 3.74
C VAL A 63 4.45 -3.24 5.18
N ILE A 64 5.09 -2.54 6.09
CA ILE A 64 4.91 -2.80 7.51
C ILE A 64 4.23 -1.62 8.14
N ASP A 65 3.51 -1.89 9.22
CA ASP A 65 2.77 -0.88 9.93
C ASP A 65 3.39 -0.78 11.31
N ILE A 66 4.04 0.30 11.61
CA ILE A 66 4.68 0.51 12.88
C ILE A 66 4.20 1.82 13.45
N ASP A 67 3.54 1.74 14.57
CA ASP A 67 3.16 2.95 15.28
C ASP A 67 2.32 3.86 14.40
N ARG A 68 1.40 3.27 13.67
CA ARG A 68 0.49 4.00 12.80
C ARG A 68 1.17 4.62 11.60
N LYS A 69 2.38 4.18 11.30
CA LYS A 69 3.06 4.63 10.11
C LYS A 69 3.43 3.42 9.27
N TYR A 70 3.62 3.64 8.01
CA TYR A 70 3.87 2.55 7.08
C TYR A 70 5.23 2.73 6.42
N GLY A 71 5.89 1.65 6.17
CA GLY A 71 7.18 1.68 5.50
C GLY A 71 7.46 0.35 4.83
N LEU A 72 8.60 0.24 4.20
CA LEU A 72 8.97 -1.01 3.55
C LEU A 72 9.68 -1.90 4.54
N PRO A 73 9.47 -3.19 4.46
CA PRO A 73 10.08 -4.12 5.39
C PRO A 73 11.52 -4.44 5.04
N ALA A 74 12.06 -3.77 4.07
CA ALA A 74 13.37 -4.12 3.61
C ALA A 74 14.42 -4.03 4.65
N ALA A 75 14.25 -3.18 5.58
CA ALA A 75 15.27 -3.03 6.56
C ALA A 75 15.46 -4.23 7.38
N THR A 76 14.48 -5.09 7.45
CA THR A 76 14.61 -6.15 8.34
C THR A 76 15.07 -7.37 7.72
N GLU A 77 14.93 -7.50 6.44
CA GLU A 77 15.19 -8.70 5.96
C GLU A 77 16.52 -9.14 5.91
N HIS A 78 17.42 -8.28 5.84
CA HIS A 78 18.70 -8.79 5.67
C HIS A 78 19.26 -9.27 6.92
N ASP A 79 18.58 -9.14 7.97
CA ASP A 79 19.10 -9.59 9.10
C ASP A 79 19.26 -10.94 9.11
N GLN A 80 18.48 -11.64 8.52
CA GLN A 80 18.59 -12.87 8.63
C GLN A 80 19.64 -13.50 8.07
N ASP A 81 20.28 -13.00 7.46
CA ASP A 81 21.30 -13.66 6.90
C ASP A 81 22.28 -13.78 7.59
#